data_a25b0e7de29a1fd1ac1f6c3784bcf3a8
#
_entry.id   a25b0e7de29a1fd1ac1f6c3784bcf3a8
#
_cell.length_a   1.000
_cell.length_b   1.000
_cell.length_c   1.000
_cell.angle_alpha   90.00
_cell.angle_beta   90.00
_cell.angle_gamma   90.00
#
_symmetry.space_group_name_H-M   'P 1'
#
loop_
_entity.id
_entity.type
_entity.pdbx_description
1 polymer ?
#
loop_
_entity_poly.entity_id
_entity_poly.type
_entity_poly.pdbx_seq_one_letter_code
_entity_poly.pdbx_strand_id
1 'polypeptide(L)'
;MKRRPLNQALVDAGLCEDSKQAAAWVMAGRVLVNGQPARAGMFLRPDDQLRLKNQLPYASKGGLKLAGALSAFRLDVSGLVCLDAGASTGGFADCLLQHGARLVYAVDVGFGQLTGTLRQDSRVVNLERTNLSDPRLLTLEPTPVFATCDLSYLSLRDAVPIYQGILGNQGQLVALVKPLFEVDDAHARRTGQIAE
;
A
#
# COMPACT_ATOMS: atom_id res chain seq x y z
N MET A 1 17.74 1.43 -35.42
CA MET A 1 17.10 1.10 -34.11
C MET A 1 15.72 1.76 -34.03
N LYS A 2 14.68 0.99 -33.69
CA LYS A 2 13.30 1.47 -33.69
C LYS A 2 13.05 2.36 -32.48
N ARG A 3 12.69 3.63 -32.68
CA ARG A 3 12.26 4.53 -31.62
C ARG A 3 10.88 4.10 -31.09
N ARG A 4 10.64 4.18 -29.79
CA ARG A 4 9.34 3.86 -29.16
C ARG A 4 8.65 5.13 -28.69
N PRO A 5 7.31 5.27 -28.85
CA PRO A 5 6.57 6.37 -28.25
C PRO A 5 6.73 6.36 -26.72
N LEU A 6 6.94 7.53 -26.10
CA LEU A 6 7.16 7.67 -24.66
C LEU A 6 6.04 7.03 -23.83
N ASN A 7 4.76 7.29 -24.20
CA ASN A 7 3.62 6.75 -23.44
C ASN A 7 3.62 5.22 -23.42
N GLN A 8 3.91 4.59 -24.58
CA GLN A 8 4.00 3.13 -24.68
C GLN A 8 5.18 2.60 -23.85
N ALA A 9 6.32 3.28 -23.89
CA ALA A 9 7.49 2.87 -23.14
C ALA A 9 7.27 2.97 -21.59
N LEU A 10 6.47 3.92 -21.13
CA LEU A 10 6.08 4.04 -19.72
C LEU A 10 5.20 2.87 -19.27
N VAL A 11 4.26 2.45 -20.10
CA VAL A 11 3.41 1.29 -19.85
C VAL A 11 4.23 -0.01 -19.88
N ASP A 12 5.06 -0.20 -20.91
CA ASP A 12 5.93 -1.38 -21.07
C ASP A 12 6.92 -1.53 -19.90
N ALA A 13 7.35 -0.40 -19.32
CA ALA A 13 8.23 -0.37 -18.14
C ALA A 13 7.47 -0.55 -16.80
N GLY A 14 6.14 -0.74 -16.83
CA GLY A 14 5.32 -0.86 -15.63
C GLY A 14 5.23 0.43 -14.78
N LEU A 15 5.63 1.56 -15.35
CA LEU A 15 5.60 2.86 -14.67
C LEU A 15 4.22 3.51 -14.72
N CYS A 16 3.36 3.11 -15.65
CA CYS A 16 1.99 3.57 -15.81
C CYS A 16 1.08 2.38 -16.13
N GLU A 17 -0.18 2.46 -15.74
CA GLU A 17 -1.18 1.42 -16.00
C GLU A 17 -1.63 1.43 -17.46
N ASP A 18 -1.75 2.61 -18.05
CA ASP A 18 -2.18 2.80 -19.44
C ASP A 18 -1.57 4.06 -20.10
N SER A 19 -1.77 4.20 -21.40
CA SER A 19 -1.28 5.35 -22.18
C SER A 19 -1.94 6.67 -21.78
N LYS A 20 -3.15 6.66 -21.21
CA LYS A 20 -3.85 7.87 -20.75
C LYS A 20 -3.19 8.40 -19.48
N GLN A 21 -2.90 7.53 -18.53
CA GLN A 21 -2.15 7.87 -17.32
C GLN A 21 -0.75 8.35 -17.67
N ALA A 22 -0.06 7.68 -18.60
CA ALA A 22 1.25 8.09 -19.09
C ALA A 22 1.22 9.51 -19.66
N ALA A 23 0.25 9.83 -20.52
CA ALA A 23 0.08 11.17 -21.08
C ALA A 23 -0.17 12.22 -20.00
N ALA A 24 -1.05 11.94 -19.04
CA ALA A 24 -1.34 12.83 -17.93
C ALA A 24 -0.09 13.12 -17.08
N TRP A 25 0.74 12.11 -16.82
CA TRP A 25 1.97 12.28 -16.03
C TRP A 25 3.06 13.05 -16.80
N VAL A 26 3.16 12.86 -18.11
CA VAL A 26 4.05 13.67 -18.95
C VAL A 26 3.63 15.14 -18.92
N MET A 27 2.33 15.42 -19.09
CA MET A 27 1.79 16.79 -19.02
C MET A 27 1.97 17.42 -17.63
N ALA A 28 1.87 16.64 -16.58
CA ALA A 28 2.12 17.09 -15.20
C ALA A 28 3.62 17.27 -14.86
N GLY A 29 4.54 17.04 -15.83
CA GLY A 29 5.98 17.16 -15.61
C GLY A 29 6.56 16.13 -14.64
N ARG A 30 5.87 14.99 -14.45
CA ARG A 30 6.28 13.91 -13.55
C ARG A 30 7.25 12.92 -14.16
N VAL A 31 7.38 12.91 -15.49
CA VAL A 31 8.23 11.97 -16.24
C VAL A 31 9.57 12.64 -16.57
N LEU A 32 10.65 11.93 -16.28
CA LEU A 32 12.00 12.32 -16.67
C LEU A 32 12.57 11.31 -17.66
N VAL A 33 13.23 11.82 -18.70
CA VAL A 33 14.03 11.04 -19.65
C VAL A 33 15.47 11.53 -19.53
N ASN A 34 16.38 10.63 -19.19
CA ASN A 34 17.79 10.98 -18.94
C ASN A 34 17.95 12.12 -17.91
N GLY A 35 17.09 12.15 -16.90
CA GLY A 35 17.09 13.18 -15.86
C GLY A 35 16.43 14.52 -16.24
N GLN A 36 15.97 14.70 -17.48
CA GLN A 36 15.31 15.91 -17.97
C GLN A 36 13.79 15.70 -18.11
N PRO A 37 12.96 16.74 -17.87
CA PRO A 37 11.51 16.64 -18.05
C PRO A 37 11.13 16.16 -19.46
N ALA A 38 10.31 15.14 -19.52
CA ALA A 38 9.79 14.61 -20.78
C ALA A 38 8.78 15.57 -21.42
N ARG A 39 8.64 15.50 -22.73
CA ARG A 39 7.66 16.28 -23.50
C ARG A 39 6.63 15.37 -24.15
N ALA A 40 5.40 15.86 -24.29
CA ALA A 40 4.36 15.14 -25.02
C ALA A 40 4.80 14.83 -26.44
N GLY A 41 4.47 13.63 -26.94
CA GLY A 41 4.87 13.17 -28.26
C GLY A 41 6.34 12.76 -28.42
N MET A 42 7.10 12.70 -27.33
CA MET A 42 8.51 12.28 -27.37
C MET A 42 8.65 10.80 -27.75
N PHE A 43 9.70 10.50 -28.52
CA PHE A 43 10.11 9.14 -28.86
C PHE A 43 11.43 8.82 -28.18
N LEU A 44 11.51 7.65 -27.54
CA LEU A 44 12.69 7.18 -26.84
C LEU A 44 13.63 6.39 -27.75
N ARG A 45 14.93 6.50 -27.47
CA ARG A 45 15.97 5.61 -27.95
C ARG A 45 16.06 4.40 -26.99
N PRO A 46 16.65 3.28 -27.44
CA PRO A 46 16.80 2.09 -26.58
C PRO A 46 17.54 2.34 -25.27
N ASP A 47 18.50 3.26 -25.27
CA ASP A 47 19.39 3.56 -24.16
C ASP A 47 18.86 4.69 -23.26
N ASP A 48 17.70 5.30 -23.59
CA ASP A 48 17.10 6.36 -22.78
C ASP A 48 16.57 5.81 -21.45
N GLN A 49 16.96 6.46 -20.35
CA GLN A 49 16.52 6.11 -19.01
C GLN A 49 15.22 6.85 -18.65
N LEU A 50 14.20 6.06 -18.32
CA LEU A 50 12.93 6.58 -17.80
C LEU A 50 12.94 6.63 -16.29
N ARG A 51 12.47 7.75 -15.74
CA ARG A 51 12.22 7.90 -14.29
C ARG A 51 10.97 8.74 -14.06
N LEU A 52 10.27 8.45 -12.96
CA LEU A 52 9.23 9.33 -12.47
C LEU A 52 9.81 10.27 -11.41
N LYS A 53 9.51 11.56 -11.55
CA LYS A 53 9.86 12.57 -10.55
C LYS A 53 9.04 12.33 -9.29
N ASN A 54 9.69 12.28 -8.15
CA ASN A 54 9.05 12.02 -6.85
C ASN A 54 8.26 10.69 -6.80
N GLN A 55 8.74 9.66 -7.49
CA GLN A 55 8.17 8.33 -7.35
C GLN A 55 8.35 7.87 -5.89
N LEU A 56 7.24 7.60 -5.24
CA LEU A 56 7.28 6.94 -3.94
C LEU A 56 7.82 5.52 -4.14
N PRO A 57 8.65 5.00 -3.22
CA PRO A 57 9.14 3.62 -3.30
C PRO A 57 8.02 2.59 -3.11
N TYR A 58 6.85 3.02 -2.65
CA TYR A 58 5.67 2.18 -2.38
C TYR A 58 4.43 2.78 -3.04
N ALA A 59 3.36 1.99 -3.15
CA ALA A 59 2.08 2.37 -3.75
C ALA A 59 1.47 3.65 -3.14
N SER A 60 1.83 3.98 -1.89
CA SER A 60 1.49 5.26 -1.25
C SER A 60 2.51 5.65 -0.19
N LYS A 61 2.36 6.88 0.37
CA LYS A 61 3.15 7.35 1.53
C LYS A 61 3.00 6.45 2.77
N GLY A 62 1.93 5.67 2.85
CA GLY A 62 1.74 4.68 3.92
C GLY A 62 2.93 3.71 4.02
N GLY A 63 3.42 3.21 2.89
CA GLY A 63 4.55 2.29 2.87
C GLY A 63 5.82 2.83 3.54
N LEU A 64 6.07 4.15 3.46
CA LEU A 64 7.19 4.79 4.18
C LEU A 64 7.02 4.69 5.70
N LYS A 65 5.78 4.79 6.21
CA LYS A 65 5.50 4.66 7.65
C LYS A 65 5.83 3.25 8.13
N LEU A 66 5.35 2.24 7.37
CA LEU A 66 5.60 0.84 7.72
C LEU A 66 7.10 0.50 7.60
N ALA A 67 7.79 0.93 6.55
CA ALA A 67 9.22 0.73 6.40
C ALA A 67 10.01 1.31 7.58
N GLY A 68 9.62 2.51 8.03
CA GLY A 68 10.19 3.12 9.23
C GLY A 68 9.95 2.27 10.49
N ALA A 69 8.74 1.73 10.67
CA ALA A 69 8.40 0.87 11.81
C ALA A 69 9.17 -0.46 11.77
N LEU A 70 9.22 -1.14 10.61
CA LEU A 70 9.97 -2.39 10.44
C LEU A 70 11.45 -2.20 10.81
N SER A 71 12.06 -1.11 10.33
CA SER A 71 13.44 -0.77 10.66
C SER A 71 13.63 -0.44 12.15
N ALA A 72 12.81 0.44 12.71
CA ALA A 72 12.94 0.91 14.08
C ALA A 72 12.75 -0.23 15.11
N PHE A 73 11.81 -1.14 14.86
CA PHE A 73 11.51 -2.27 15.72
C PHE A 73 12.30 -3.53 15.35
N ARG A 74 13.13 -3.48 14.31
CA ARG A 74 13.95 -4.60 13.79
C ARG A 74 13.08 -5.83 13.48
N LEU A 75 11.95 -5.59 12.83
CA LEU A 75 11.02 -6.65 12.44
C LEU A 75 11.38 -7.18 11.05
N ASP A 76 11.43 -8.51 10.93
CA ASP A 76 11.63 -9.21 9.66
C ASP A 76 10.32 -9.89 9.26
N VAL A 77 9.81 -9.53 8.09
CA VAL A 77 8.60 -10.11 7.50
C VAL A 77 8.88 -11.06 6.35
N SER A 78 10.16 -11.34 6.09
CA SER A 78 10.59 -12.21 5.00
C SER A 78 10.01 -13.62 5.13
N GLY A 79 9.36 -14.11 4.07
CA GLY A 79 8.73 -15.43 4.03
C GLY A 79 7.42 -15.53 4.81
N LEU A 80 7.00 -14.48 5.53
CA LEU A 80 5.78 -14.52 6.34
C LEU A 80 4.52 -14.37 5.50
N VAL A 81 3.42 -14.87 6.04
CA VAL A 81 2.05 -14.56 5.61
C VAL A 81 1.57 -13.39 6.45
N CYS A 82 1.18 -12.31 5.78
CA CYS A 82 0.81 -11.04 6.41
C CYS A 82 -0.66 -10.69 6.14
N LEU A 83 -1.25 -9.91 7.02
CA LEU A 83 -2.56 -9.30 6.85
C LEU A 83 -2.40 -7.77 6.96
N ASP A 84 -2.83 -7.03 5.93
CA ASP A 84 -2.85 -5.56 5.92
C ASP A 84 -4.30 -5.08 5.99
N ALA A 85 -4.74 -4.61 7.16
CA ALA A 85 -6.10 -4.10 7.33
C ALA A 85 -6.12 -2.57 7.27
N GLY A 86 -7.00 -2.06 6.41
CA GLY A 86 -7.01 -0.69 5.92
C GLY A 86 -6.04 -0.52 4.75
N ALA A 87 -6.00 -1.51 3.85
CA ALA A 87 -5.01 -1.55 2.76
C ALA A 87 -5.11 -0.35 1.81
N SER A 88 -6.31 0.20 1.56
CA SER A 88 -6.55 1.34 0.67
C SER A 88 -5.85 1.16 -0.68
N THR A 89 -4.93 2.05 -1.06
CA THR A 89 -4.14 1.94 -2.30
C THR A 89 -3.04 0.88 -2.26
N GLY A 90 -2.80 0.26 -1.11
CA GLY A 90 -1.84 -0.83 -0.93
C GLY A 90 -0.44 -0.39 -0.45
N GLY A 91 -0.31 0.78 0.17
CA GLY A 91 1.00 1.27 0.61
C GLY A 91 1.70 0.34 1.60
N PHE A 92 0.98 -0.21 2.58
CA PHE A 92 1.53 -1.17 3.54
C PHE A 92 1.75 -2.54 2.89
N ALA A 93 0.76 -3.02 2.11
CA ALA A 93 0.87 -4.28 1.38
C ALA A 93 2.11 -4.31 0.47
N ASP A 94 2.35 -3.24 -0.30
CA ASP A 94 3.53 -3.11 -1.16
C ASP A 94 4.83 -3.09 -0.34
N CYS A 95 4.85 -2.40 0.79
CA CYS A 95 6.00 -2.40 1.70
C CYS A 95 6.29 -3.81 2.21
N LEU A 96 5.29 -4.55 2.67
CA LEU A 96 5.44 -5.94 3.13
C LEU A 96 6.02 -6.83 2.02
N LEU A 97 5.52 -6.74 0.79
CA LEU A 97 6.00 -7.52 -0.35
C LEU A 97 7.44 -7.17 -0.72
N GLN A 98 7.83 -5.89 -0.70
CA GLN A 98 9.20 -5.46 -0.96
C GLN A 98 10.17 -5.89 0.14
N HIS A 99 9.69 -6.10 1.37
CA HIS A 99 10.45 -6.68 2.49
C HIS A 99 10.38 -8.22 2.54
N GLY A 100 9.90 -8.86 1.46
CA GLY A 100 9.98 -10.30 1.29
C GLY A 100 8.82 -11.10 1.86
N ALA A 101 7.70 -10.47 2.23
CA ALA A 101 6.50 -11.22 2.62
C ALA A 101 6.09 -12.21 1.52
N ARG A 102 5.75 -13.43 1.93
CA ARG A 102 5.36 -14.51 1.02
C ARG A 102 3.95 -14.31 0.47
N LEU A 103 3.06 -13.82 1.29
CA LEU A 103 1.66 -13.56 0.97
C LEU A 103 1.14 -12.39 1.79
N VAL A 104 0.30 -11.54 1.19
CA VAL A 104 -0.37 -10.45 1.87
C VAL A 104 -1.87 -10.51 1.60
N TYR A 105 -2.66 -10.65 2.65
CA TYR A 105 -4.11 -10.43 2.62
C TYR A 105 -4.36 -8.92 2.75
N ALA A 106 -4.74 -8.26 1.69
CA ALA A 106 -5.07 -6.84 1.67
C ALA A 106 -6.57 -6.65 1.95
N VAL A 107 -6.89 -6.28 3.19
CA VAL A 107 -8.27 -6.14 3.69
C VAL A 107 -8.67 -4.67 3.71
N ASP A 108 -9.79 -4.34 3.09
CA ASP A 108 -10.36 -2.98 3.13
C ASP A 108 -11.89 -3.01 3.02
N VAL A 109 -12.56 -2.09 3.71
CA VAL A 109 -14.01 -1.90 3.60
C VAL A 109 -14.41 -1.24 2.29
N GLY A 110 -13.49 -0.52 1.67
CA GLY A 110 -13.64 0.13 0.36
C GLY A 110 -13.62 -0.86 -0.80
N PHE A 111 -13.77 -0.33 -1.99
CA PHE A 111 -13.73 -1.10 -3.22
C PHE A 111 -13.00 -0.35 -4.33
N GLY A 112 -12.20 -1.07 -5.12
CA GLY A 112 -11.50 -0.52 -6.29
C GLY A 112 -10.34 0.42 -5.95
N GLN A 113 -9.85 0.40 -4.70
CA GLN A 113 -8.77 1.30 -4.25
C GLN A 113 -7.38 0.74 -4.46
N LEU A 114 -7.21 -0.57 -4.31
CA LEU A 114 -5.92 -1.23 -4.45
C LEU A 114 -5.34 -1.00 -5.84
N THR A 115 -4.06 -0.60 -5.94
CA THR A 115 -3.40 -0.33 -7.23
C THR A 115 -3.40 -1.56 -8.13
N GLY A 116 -3.45 -1.33 -9.46
CA GLY A 116 -3.52 -2.40 -10.46
C GLY A 116 -2.34 -3.38 -10.39
N THR A 117 -1.15 -2.88 -10.09
CA THR A 117 0.06 -3.71 -9.92
C THR A 117 -0.05 -4.67 -8.75
N LEU A 118 -0.54 -4.22 -7.59
CA LEU A 118 -0.75 -5.08 -6.43
C LEU A 118 -1.92 -6.06 -6.63
N ARG A 119 -2.96 -5.61 -7.31
CA ARG A 119 -4.11 -6.47 -7.63
C ARG A 119 -3.74 -7.64 -8.55
N GLN A 120 -2.69 -7.48 -9.36
CA GLN A 120 -2.17 -8.51 -10.28
C GLN A 120 -1.01 -9.33 -9.68
N ASP A 121 -0.46 -8.93 -8.52
CA ASP A 121 0.60 -9.70 -7.86
C ASP A 121 0.02 -10.97 -7.25
N SER A 122 0.53 -12.13 -7.67
CA SER A 122 0.08 -13.45 -7.18
C SER A 122 0.29 -13.65 -5.67
N ARG A 123 1.09 -12.82 -5.03
CA ARG A 123 1.32 -12.81 -3.58
C ARG A 123 0.31 -11.95 -2.82
N VAL A 124 -0.66 -11.33 -3.50
CA VAL A 124 -1.69 -10.49 -2.89
C VAL A 124 -3.06 -11.15 -3.04
N VAL A 125 -3.72 -11.34 -1.91
CA VAL A 125 -5.14 -11.71 -1.87
C VAL A 125 -5.94 -10.44 -1.54
N ASN A 126 -6.64 -9.91 -2.54
CA ASN A 126 -7.44 -8.70 -2.39
C ASN A 126 -8.79 -9.01 -1.73
N LEU A 127 -9.01 -8.54 -0.51
CA LEU A 127 -10.23 -8.70 0.27
C LEU A 127 -10.92 -7.34 0.48
N GLU A 128 -11.31 -6.72 -0.62
CA GLU A 128 -12.13 -5.50 -0.60
C GLU A 128 -13.55 -5.77 -0.11
N ARG A 129 -14.26 -4.72 0.34
CA ARG A 129 -15.60 -4.79 0.98
C ARG A 129 -15.62 -5.74 2.19
N THR A 130 -14.50 -5.82 2.89
CA THR A 130 -14.32 -6.72 4.02
C THR A 130 -13.96 -5.89 5.26
N ASN A 131 -14.76 -6.04 6.31
CA ASN A 131 -14.46 -5.43 7.61
C ASN A 131 -13.46 -6.30 8.38
N LEU A 132 -12.65 -5.70 9.26
CA LEU A 132 -11.72 -6.45 10.12
C LEU A 132 -12.43 -7.51 10.98
N SER A 133 -13.69 -7.28 11.36
CA SER A 133 -14.50 -8.24 12.14
C SER A 133 -15.17 -9.32 11.30
N ASP A 134 -14.88 -9.42 10.01
CA ASP A 134 -15.47 -10.46 9.15
C ASP A 134 -15.00 -11.85 9.60
N PRO A 135 -15.92 -12.79 9.91
CA PRO A 135 -15.54 -14.14 10.38
C PRO A 135 -14.66 -14.92 9.41
N ARG A 136 -14.70 -14.61 8.12
CA ARG A 136 -13.85 -15.24 7.11
C ARG A 136 -12.36 -15.03 7.37
N LEU A 137 -11.99 -13.94 8.06
CA LEU A 137 -10.60 -13.66 8.41
C LEU A 137 -10.05 -14.62 9.47
N LEU A 138 -10.90 -15.26 10.26
CA LEU A 138 -10.51 -16.26 11.25
C LEU A 138 -10.11 -17.61 10.63
N THR A 139 -10.44 -17.83 9.36
CA THR A 139 -10.24 -19.11 8.66
C THR A 139 -9.37 -18.95 7.41
N LEU A 140 -8.55 -17.89 7.36
CA LEU A 140 -7.62 -17.68 6.26
C LEU A 140 -6.55 -18.79 6.19
N GLU A 141 -6.37 -19.33 4.99
CA GLU A 141 -5.35 -20.35 4.70
C GLU A 141 -4.44 -19.89 3.55
N PRO A 142 -3.14 -19.80 3.77
CA PRO A 142 -2.42 -20.02 5.03
C PRO A 142 -2.69 -18.91 6.07
N THR A 143 -2.74 -19.29 7.34
CA THR A 143 -2.99 -18.34 8.46
C THR A 143 -1.93 -17.25 8.52
N PRO A 144 -2.29 -15.95 8.61
CA PRO A 144 -1.34 -14.88 8.78
C PRO A 144 -0.71 -14.92 10.17
N VAL A 145 0.59 -14.60 10.27
CA VAL A 145 1.35 -14.54 11.53
C VAL A 145 1.87 -13.12 11.82
N PHE A 146 1.70 -12.22 10.87
CA PHE A 146 2.05 -10.80 11.01
C PHE A 146 0.90 -9.94 10.46
N ALA A 147 0.57 -8.86 11.15
CA ALA A 147 -0.44 -7.94 10.65
C ALA A 147 -0.01 -6.48 10.74
N THR A 148 -0.60 -5.68 9.88
CA THR A 148 -0.56 -4.22 9.91
C THR A 148 -1.97 -3.65 10.07
N CYS A 149 -2.07 -2.49 10.76
CA CYS A 149 -3.33 -1.82 11.04
C CYS A 149 -3.22 -0.32 10.78
N ASP A 150 -3.89 0.17 9.74
CA ASP A 150 -4.11 1.60 9.47
C ASP A 150 -5.61 1.91 9.31
N LEU A 151 -6.42 1.53 10.30
CA LEU A 151 -7.87 1.72 10.30
C LEU A 151 -8.25 3.16 10.67
N SER A 152 -9.38 3.64 10.13
CA SER A 152 -9.92 4.97 10.40
C SER A 152 -11.35 4.94 10.93
N TYR A 153 -11.77 3.81 11.53
CA TYR A 153 -13.13 3.65 12.03
C TYR A 153 -13.22 2.87 13.35
N LEU A 154 -12.11 2.30 13.81
CA LEU A 154 -12.07 1.43 15.00
C LEU A 154 -10.89 1.83 15.90
N SER A 155 -11.10 1.86 17.21
CA SER A 155 -10.03 2.04 18.18
C SER A 155 -9.12 0.81 18.22
N LEU A 156 -7.87 0.98 18.63
CA LEU A 156 -6.98 -0.18 18.84
C LEU A 156 -7.46 -1.04 20.02
N ARG A 157 -8.14 -0.46 21.00
CA ARG A 157 -8.77 -1.22 22.10
C ARG A 157 -9.71 -2.29 21.56
N ASP A 158 -10.49 -1.96 20.53
CA ASP A 158 -11.46 -2.87 19.93
C ASP A 158 -10.81 -3.74 18.83
N ALA A 159 -9.83 -3.22 18.12
CA ALA A 159 -9.17 -3.91 17.02
C ALA A 159 -8.23 -5.04 17.49
N VAL A 160 -7.44 -4.81 18.56
CA VAL A 160 -6.42 -5.76 19.02
C VAL A 160 -6.98 -7.15 19.36
N PRO A 161 -8.12 -7.29 20.07
CA PRO A 161 -8.71 -8.60 20.32
C PRO A 161 -9.09 -9.35 19.03
N ILE A 162 -9.54 -8.63 17.99
CA ILE A 162 -9.88 -9.22 16.70
C ILE A 162 -8.61 -9.74 16.02
N TYR A 163 -7.53 -8.94 16.00
CA TYR A 163 -6.24 -9.40 15.46
C TYR A 163 -5.71 -10.61 16.22
N GLN A 164 -5.87 -10.67 17.53
CA GLN A 164 -5.48 -11.84 18.33
C GLN A 164 -6.22 -13.10 17.87
N GLY A 165 -7.51 -12.99 17.55
CA GLY A 165 -8.30 -14.09 16.99
C GLY A 165 -7.79 -14.55 15.62
N ILE A 166 -7.36 -13.61 14.77
CA ILE A 166 -6.88 -13.91 13.41
C ILE A 166 -5.46 -14.49 13.42
N LEU A 167 -4.56 -13.88 14.20
CA LEU A 167 -3.12 -14.21 14.19
C LEU A 167 -2.75 -15.33 15.16
N GLY A 168 -3.63 -15.63 16.11
CA GLY A 168 -3.31 -16.52 17.22
C GLY A 168 -2.34 -15.88 18.24
N ASN A 169 -1.89 -16.70 19.23
CA ASN A 169 -1.12 -16.21 20.38
C ASN A 169 0.33 -15.79 20.07
N GLN A 170 0.86 -16.19 18.94
CA GLN A 170 2.26 -15.90 18.55
C GLN A 170 2.37 -14.89 17.41
N GLY A 171 1.26 -14.36 16.95
CA GLY A 171 1.23 -13.36 15.89
C GLY A 171 1.77 -12.00 16.33
N GLN A 172 2.26 -11.22 15.39
CA GLN A 172 2.77 -9.87 15.60
C GLN A 172 1.87 -8.85 14.90
N LEU A 173 1.63 -7.73 15.57
CA LEU A 173 0.84 -6.61 15.03
C LEU A 173 1.65 -5.32 15.07
N VAL A 174 1.73 -4.62 13.94
CA VAL A 174 2.18 -3.23 13.84
C VAL A 174 0.98 -2.35 13.54
N ALA A 175 0.61 -1.49 14.48
CA ALA A 175 -0.56 -0.64 14.37
C ALA A 175 -0.18 0.85 14.35
N LEU A 176 -0.83 1.61 13.45
CA LEU A 176 -0.78 3.06 13.47
C LEU A 176 -1.78 3.59 14.52
N VAL A 177 -1.26 4.18 15.59
CA VAL A 177 -2.08 4.84 16.60
C VAL A 177 -2.64 6.15 16.04
N LYS A 178 -3.95 6.28 16.06
CA LYS A 178 -4.65 7.51 15.67
C LYS A 178 -5.41 8.07 16.87
N PRO A 179 -4.85 9.02 17.62
CA PRO A 179 -5.39 9.47 18.90
C PRO A 179 -6.89 9.81 18.87
N LEU A 180 -7.38 10.38 17.77
CA LEU A 180 -8.80 10.73 17.61
C LEU A 180 -9.76 9.52 17.63
N PHE A 181 -9.28 8.32 17.35
CA PHE A 181 -10.08 7.09 17.41
C PHE A 181 -9.93 6.36 18.75
N GLU A 182 -8.93 6.74 19.55
CA GLU A 182 -8.67 6.14 20.86
C GLU A 182 -9.41 6.85 21.99
N VAL A 183 -9.87 8.08 21.77
CA VAL A 183 -10.65 8.86 22.75
C VAL A 183 -12.15 8.70 22.49
N ASP A 184 -12.93 8.53 23.53
CA ASP A 184 -14.39 8.52 23.45
C ASP A 184 -14.95 9.95 23.57
N ASP A 185 -14.57 10.80 22.62
CA ASP A 185 -14.94 12.21 22.55
C ASP A 185 -15.42 12.56 21.16
N ALA A 186 -16.74 12.76 21.03
CA ALA A 186 -17.38 13.16 19.79
C ALA A 186 -16.94 14.55 19.32
N HIS A 187 -16.58 15.46 20.24
CA HIS A 187 -16.07 16.79 19.91
C HIS A 187 -14.69 16.70 19.28
N ALA A 188 -13.78 15.94 19.91
CA ALA A 188 -12.44 15.68 19.38
C ALA A 188 -12.50 15.07 17.97
N ARG A 189 -13.34 14.06 17.75
CA ARG A 189 -13.55 13.44 16.43
C ARG A 189 -14.04 14.43 15.36
N ARG A 190 -14.90 15.39 15.74
CA ARG A 190 -15.45 16.41 14.82
C ARG A 190 -14.47 17.53 14.53
N THR A 191 -13.71 17.98 15.52
CA THR A 191 -12.82 19.16 15.41
C THR A 191 -11.38 18.79 15.03
N GLY A 192 -10.99 17.52 15.22
CA GLY A 192 -9.60 17.07 15.08
C GLY A 192 -8.70 17.50 16.26
N GLN A 193 -9.27 18.02 17.35
CA GLN A 193 -8.54 18.52 18.51
C GLN A 193 -8.90 17.68 19.73
N ILE A 194 -7.88 17.16 20.42
CA ILE A 194 -8.01 16.49 21.70
C ILE A 194 -7.71 17.54 22.77
N ALA A 195 -8.60 17.70 23.75
CA ALA A 195 -8.32 18.55 24.93
C ALA A 195 -7.13 17.97 25.71
N GLU A 196 -6.29 18.87 26.23
CA GLU A 196 -5.17 18.51 27.11
C GLU A 196 -5.65 17.95 28.46
#